data_419546d15b1a60f9031345d97e66feb0
#
_entry.id   419546d15b1a60f9031345d97e66feb0
#
_cell.length_a   1.000
_cell.length_b   1.000
_cell.length_c   1.000
_cell.angle_alpha   90.00
_cell.angle_beta   90.00
_cell.angle_gamma   90.00
#
_symmetry.space_group_name_H-M   'P 1'
#
loop_
_entity.id
_entity.type
_entity.pdbx_description
1 polymer ?
#
loop_
_entity_poly.entity_id
_entity_poly.type
_entity_poly.pdbx_seq_one_letter_code
_entity_poly.pdbx_strand_id
1 'polypeptide(L)'
;MSQAKLDYEVPAHLKREFVFQTAGILPPNGILFGFNTIQKVGEQAKKLGGTQVILVTDEVMVQLGYADLVKGALEKEGLKVEVFGKVDPEPHMETADALYDMVRKKKFDLVIGLGGGSSMDMAKLTSLVATNEQAPFEMMSKKVVTKPALKKILIPTTSGTGSEVSMFFVASAGKDKYFMGSPYAYAEIAIVDPGLTLSMPPKITASTGIDALSHAVESLMNKLANPFYDSLAIGGIELIAQYLRRATFNGQDLEARYYMSMGATIAMISMTGTGGLYSHSISYVLAMYQPTAHGIGCGVSLPYTMAFNLPVIENKLALIARAMGEHTESLSSRAAGQRAVEMVYDLIADVKMPVSLKEMGFQHEDVDKMAEICITKYPRANNPRPMSKEECLALFEAMWEGKISRL
;
A
#
# COMPACT_ATOMS: atom_id res chain seq x y z
N MET A 1 -20.39 27.36 3.64
CA MET A 1 -19.36 26.36 4.01
C MET A 1 -18.11 26.72 3.26
N SER A 2 -16.97 26.97 3.93
CA SER A 2 -15.72 27.28 3.26
C SER A 2 -15.23 26.03 2.53
N GLN A 3 -14.93 26.15 1.23
CA GLN A 3 -14.24 25.08 0.52
C GLN A 3 -12.97 24.75 1.27
N ALA A 4 -12.74 23.47 1.56
CA ALA A 4 -11.47 23.01 2.11
C ALA A 4 -10.36 23.45 1.15
N LYS A 5 -9.50 24.33 1.60
CA LYS A 5 -8.26 24.68 0.91
C LYS A 5 -7.14 23.93 1.61
N LEU A 6 -6.33 23.26 0.82
CA LEU A 6 -5.04 22.79 1.32
C LEU A 6 -4.20 24.05 1.54
N ASP A 7 -4.06 24.48 2.80
CA ASP A 7 -3.38 25.73 3.16
C ASP A 7 -1.94 25.41 3.61
N TYR A 8 -1.03 25.37 2.64
CA TYR A 8 0.41 25.19 2.87
C TYR A 8 1.22 25.89 1.77
N GLU A 9 2.41 26.35 2.12
CA GLU A 9 3.36 26.89 1.17
C GLU A 9 4.38 25.85 0.73
N VAL A 10 4.33 25.46 -0.55
CA VAL A 10 5.24 24.49 -1.14
C VAL A 10 6.62 25.10 -1.34
N PRO A 11 7.71 24.52 -0.79
CA PRO A 11 9.07 24.94 -1.07
C PRO A 11 9.37 24.98 -2.57
N ALA A 12 10.17 25.97 -3.03
CA ALA A 12 10.41 26.18 -4.46
C ALA A 12 10.99 24.95 -5.18
N HIS A 13 11.87 24.19 -4.52
CA HIS A 13 12.47 22.98 -5.09
C HIS A 13 11.50 21.80 -5.24
N LEU A 14 10.34 21.84 -4.56
CA LEU A 14 9.28 20.83 -4.65
C LEU A 14 8.12 21.25 -5.56
N LYS A 15 8.14 22.47 -6.11
CA LYS A 15 7.10 22.98 -7.04
C LYS A 15 7.21 22.36 -8.44
N ARG A 16 7.55 21.06 -8.51
CA ARG A 16 7.64 20.32 -9.77
C ARG A 16 6.47 19.36 -9.88
N GLU A 17 5.81 19.37 -11.02
CA GLU A 17 4.84 18.35 -11.39
C GLU A 17 5.52 17.33 -12.31
N PHE A 18 5.27 16.05 -12.06
CA PHE A 18 5.73 14.98 -12.92
C PHE A 18 4.53 14.26 -13.52
N VAL A 19 4.55 14.06 -14.82
CA VAL A 19 3.60 13.19 -15.51
C VAL A 19 4.39 12.01 -16.05
N PHE A 20 4.15 10.84 -15.46
CA PHE A 20 4.72 9.59 -15.93
C PHE A 20 3.68 8.87 -16.79
N GLN A 21 3.99 8.67 -18.06
CA GLN A 21 3.21 7.80 -18.93
C GLN A 21 3.98 6.50 -19.11
N THR A 22 3.40 5.40 -18.67
CA THR A 22 3.98 4.08 -18.88
C THR A 22 3.38 3.45 -20.12
N ALA A 23 4.20 3.27 -21.16
CA ALA A 23 3.83 2.51 -22.35
C ALA A 23 4.25 1.05 -22.16
N GLY A 24 3.29 0.18 -21.97
CA GLY A 24 3.42 -1.25 -22.26
C GLY A 24 4.01 -2.18 -21.21
N ILE A 25 4.46 -1.72 -20.01
CA ILE A 25 5.08 -2.62 -19.03
C ILE A 25 4.31 -2.69 -17.72
N LEU A 26 3.77 -1.60 -17.24
CA LEU A 26 2.98 -1.54 -15.99
C LEU A 26 1.98 -0.40 -16.04
N PRO A 27 0.72 -0.63 -15.73
CA PRO A 27 -0.20 0.45 -15.36
C PRO A 27 0.13 0.99 -13.96
N PRO A 28 -0.37 2.15 -13.58
CA PRO A 28 -1.41 2.91 -14.28
C PRO A 28 -0.93 3.48 -15.61
N ASN A 29 -1.87 3.81 -16.48
CA ASN A 29 -1.55 4.44 -17.76
C ASN A 29 -0.89 5.81 -17.61
N GLY A 30 -1.10 6.47 -16.45
CA GLY A 30 -0.43 7.71 -16.09
C GLY A 30 -0.40 7.94 -14.58
N ILE A 31 0.66 8.58 -14.10
CA ILE A 31 0.79 9.08 -12.73
C ILE A 31 0.98 10.58 -12.80
N LEU A 32 0.07 11.34 -12.18
CA LEU A 32 0.20 12.76 -11.97
C LEU A 32 0.66 12.99 -10.53
N PHE A 33 1.91 13.38 -10.36
CA PHE A 33 2.56 13.51 -9.06
C PHE A 33 2.96 14.95 -8.77
N GLY A 34 2.71 15.42 -7.56
CA GLY A 34 3.14 16.73 -7.06
C GLY A 34 2.07 17.43 -6.23
N PHE A 35 2.46 18.48 -5.54
CA PHE A 35 1.54 19.29 -4.74
C PHE A 35 0.48 19.97 -5.60
N ASN A 36 -0.75 20.02 -5.10
CA ASN A 36 -1.92 20.58 -5.76
C ASN A 36 -2.36 19.86 -7.05
N THR A 37 -1.84 18.67 -7.34
CA THR A 37 -2.27 17.89 -8.51
C THR A 37 -3.72 17.42 -8.40
N ILE A 38 -4.27 17.35 -7.19
CA ILE A 38 -5.69 17.08 -6.94
C ILE A 38 -6.63 18.03 -7.69
N GLN A 39 -6.23 19.28 -7.88
CA GLN A 39 -7.03 20.28 -8.60
C GLN A 39 -7.25 19.92 -10.08
N LYS A 40 -6.43 19.03 -10.65
CA LYS A 40 -6.52 18.58 -12.03
C LYS A 40 -7.49 17.41 -12.22
N VAL A 41 -8.10 16.90 -11.14
CA VAL A 41 -8.95 15.70 -11.20
C VAL A 41 -10.12 15.87 -12.17
N GLY A 42 -10.75 17.05 -12.21
CA GLY A 42 -11.85 17.35 -13.14
C GLY A 42 -11.41 17.30 -14.61
N GLU A 43 -10.28 17.95 -14.93
CA GLU A 43 -9.69 17.91 -16.27
C GLU A 43 -9.36 16.47 -16.70
N GLN A 44 -8.74 15.69 -15.81
CA GLN A 44 -8.39 14.31 -16.13
C GLN A 44 -9.63 13.42 -16.30
N ALA A 45 -10.64 13.59 -15.44
CA ALA A 45 -11.90 12.88 -15.56
C ALA A 45 -12.60 13.15 -16.90
N LYS A 46 -12.60 14.40 -17.33
CA LYS A 46 -13.15 14.81 -18.64
C LYS A 46 -12.37 14.22 -19.81
N LYS A 47 -11.04 14.22 -19.75
CA LYS A 47 -10.18 13.56 -20.77
C LYS A 47 -10.45 12.07 -20.88
N LEU A 48 -10.80 11.40 -19.77
CA LEU A 48 -11.22 9.99 -19.79
C LEU A 48 -12.62 9.77 -20.35
N GLY A 49 -13.39 10.83 -20.61
CA GLY A 49 -14.75 10.79 -21.14
C GLY A 49 -15.82 10.66 -20.05
N GLY A 50 -15.49 10.96 -18.79
CA GLY A 50 -16.43 10.91 -17.68
C GLY A 50 -17.55 11.93 -17.83
N THR A 51 -18.78 11.53 -17.47
CA THR A 51 -19.97 12.40 -17.39
C THR A 51 -20.77 12.16 -16.12
N GLN A 52 -20.86 10.90 -15.68
CA GLN A 52 -21.55 10.44 -14.46
C GLN A 52 -20.52 9.71 -13.57
N VAL A 53 -20.06 10.41 -12.55
CA VAL A 53 -18.93 9.95 -11.71
C VAL A 53 -19.46 9.44 -10.37
N ILE A 54 -18.96 8.28 -9.93
CA ILE A 54 -19.05 7.86 -8.53
C ILE A 54 -17.73 8.13 -7.84
N LEU A 55 -17.74 8.90 -6.76
CA LEU A 55 -16.62 9.16 -5.86
C LEU A 55 -16.73 8.24 -4.66
N VAL A 56 -15.83 7.28 -4.56
CA VAL A 56 -15.74 6.29 -3.46
C VAL A 56 -14.69 6.76 -2.46
N THR A 57 -15.12 6.96 -1.22
CA THR A 57 -14.26 7.51 -0.17
C THR A 57 -14.74 7.07 1.22
N ASP A 58 -14.03 7.45 2.26
CA ASP A 58 -14.37 7.19 3.66
C ASP A 58 -14.86 8.46 4.37
N GLU A 59 -15.40 8.26 5.58
CA GLU A 59 -15.99 9.33 6.37
C GLU A 59 -14.97 10.40 6.78
N VAL A 60 -13.71 10.00 7.02
CA VAL A 60 -12.62 10.93 7.40
C VAL A 60 -12.33 11.89 6.25
N MET A 61 -12.29 11.41 5.02
CA MET A 61 -12.09 12.27 3.83
C MET A 61 -13.26 13.22 3.60
N VAL A 62 -14.49 12.81 3.94
CA VAL A 62 -15.66 13.69 3.92
C VAL A 62 -15.53 14.77 5.00
N GLN A 63 -15.20 14.41 6.23
CA GLN A 63 -15.04 15.35 7.35
C GLN A 63 -13.91 16.36 7.15
N LEU A 64 -12.79 15.92 6.54
CA LEU A 64 -11.68 16.79 6.17
C LEU A 64 -11.99 17.71 4.98
N GLY A 65 -13.12 17.50 4.29
CA GLY A 65 -13.52 18.29 3.12
C GLY A 65 -12.80 17.90 1.83
N TYR A 66 -12.02 16.84 1.82
CA TYR A 66 -11.31 16.39 0.60
C TYR A 66 -12.29 15.83 -0.44
N ALA A 67 -13.37 15.18 0.01
CA ALA A 67 -14.44 14.74 -0.89
C ALA A 67 -15.11 15.93 -1.61
N ASP A 68 -15.38 17.03 -0.90
CA ASP A 68 -15.96 18.25 -1.47
C ASP A 68 -14.97 18.94 -2.42
N LEU A 69 -13.69 18.93 -2.12
CA LEU A 69 -12.63 19.45 -3.01
C LEU A 69 -12.63 18.72 -4.36
N VAL A 70 -12.64 17.38 -4.34
CA VAL A 70 -12.71 16.54 -5.55
C VAL A 70 -14.01 16.78 -6.30
N LYS A 71 -15.15 16.71 -5.59
CA LYS A 71 -16.46 16.92 -6.16
C LYS A 71 -16.57 18.29 -6.85
N GLY A 72 -16.13 19.37 -6.18
CA GLY A 72 -16.15 20.72 -6.75
C GLY A 72 -15.29 20.87 -8.01
N ALA A 73 -14.11 20.20 -8.04
CA ALA A 73 -13.25 20.19 -9.23
C ALA A 73 -13.90 19.45 -10.42
N LEU A 74 -14.65 18.37 -10.16
CA LEU A 74 -15.38 17.62 -11.17
C LEU A 74 -16.59 18.41 -11.69
N GLU A 75 -17.39 18.99 -10.79
CA GLU A 75 -18.57 19.78 -11.15
C GLU A 75 -18.22 21.04 -11.94
N LYS A 76 -17.05 21.67 -11.66
CA LYS A 76 -16.51 22.78 -12.44
C LYS A 76 -16.28 22.42 -13.91
N GLU A 77 -15.94 21.17 -14.20
CA GLU A 77 -15.78 20.65 -15.56
C GLU A 77 -17.09 20.12 -16.17
N GLY A 78 -18.22 20.29 -15.46
CA GLY A 78 -19.55 19.91 -15.92
C GLY A 78 -19.91 18.44 -15.68
N LEU A 79 -19.15 17.70 -14.87
CA LEU A 79 -19.47 16.31 -14.55
C LEU A 79 -20.47 16.23 -13.41
N LYS A 80 -21.34 15.23 -13.45
CA LYS A 80 -22.26 14.91 -12.34
C LYS A 80 -21.57 13.92 -11.41
N VAL A 81 -21.60 14.22 -10.11
CA VAL A 81 -20.88 13.45 -9.10
C VAL A 81 -21.81 12.93 -8.03
N GLU A 82 -21.75 11.63 -7.75
CA GLU A 82 -22.37 11.02 -6.59
C GLU A 82 -21.27 10.53 -5.64
N VAL A 83 -21.38 10.87 -4.37
CA VAL A 83 -20.37 10.53 -3.35
C VAL A 83 -20.85 9.35 -2.52
N PHE A 84 -20.04 8.30 -2.47
CA PHE A 84 -20.15 7.23 -1.49
C PHE A 84 -19.05 7.43 -0.43
N GLY A 85 -19.41 7.99 0.73
CA GLY A 85 -18.48 8.39 1.78
C GLY A 85 -18.47 7.46 3.00
N LYS A 86 -18.69 6.14 2.80
CA LYS A 86 -18.89 5.18 3.91
C LYS A 86 -18.00 3.94 3.78
N VAL A 87 -16.81 4.09 3.18
CA VAL A 87 -15.84 2.99 3.17
C VAL A 87 -15.23 2.85 4.55
N ASP A 88 -15.27 1.63 5.08
CA ASP A 88 -14.67 1.31 6.38
C ASP A 88 -13.12 1.32 6.31
N PRO A 89 -12.43 1.56 7.44
CA PRO A 89 -10.96 1.48 7.52
C PRO A 89 -10.41 0.13 7.05
N GLU A 90 -11.14 -0.96 7.31
CA GLU A 90 -10.94 -2.26 6.68
C GLU A 90 -12.06 -2.49 5.65
N PRO A 91 -11.74 -2.80 4.38
CA PRO A 91 -12.76 -2.86 3.33
C PRO A 91 -13.58 -4.14 3.48
N HIS A 92 -14.81 -4.02 3.97
CA HIS A 92 -15.72 -5.14 4.15
C HIS A 92 -16.56 -5.43 2.91
N MET A 93 -16.97 -6.69 2.75
CA MET A 93 -17.76 -7.14 1.61
C MET A 93 -19.15 -6.47 1.59
N GLU A 94 -19.71 -6.15 2.76
CA GLU A 94 -20.97 -5.42 2.92
C GLU A 94 -20.90 -4.02 2.28
N THR A 95 -19.75 -3.35 2.40
CA THR A 95 -19.50 -2.08 1.71
C THR A 95 -19.45 -2.27 0.19
N ALA A 96 -18.82 -3.35 -0.28
CA ALA A 96 -18.79 -3.69 -1.69
C ALA A 96 -20.19 -4.00 -2.25
N ASP A 97 -21.06 -4.68 -1.49
CA ASP A 97 -22.43 -4.97 -1.88
C ASP A 97 -23.28 -3.69 -1.97
N ALA A 98 -23.10 -2.75 -1.03
CA ALA A 98 -23.77 -1.45 -1.10
C ALA A 98 -23.36 -0.65 -2.35
N LEU A 99 -22.07 -0.66 -2.70
CA LEU A 99 -21.55 -0.04 -3.92
C LEU A 99 -22.05 -0.76 -5.19
N TYR A 100 -22.10 -2.08 -5.16
CA TYR A 100 -22.67 -2.90 -6.25
C TYR A 100 -24.12 -2.53 -6.53
N ASP A 101 -24.94 -2.45 -5.50
CA ASP A 101 -26.34 -2.04 -5.61
C ASP A 101 -26.48 -0.64 -6.22
N MET A 102 -25.59 0.28 -5.83
CA MET A 102 -25.60 1.65 -6.32
C MET A 102 -25.29 1.71 -7.82
N VAL A 103 -24.24 1.01 -8.29
CA VAL A 103 -23.85 0.99 -9.71
C VAL A 103 -24.83 0.17 -10.59
N ARG A 104 -25.64 -0.69 -10.00
CA ARG A 104 -26.72 -1.38 -10.73
C ARG A 104 -27.98 -0.51 -10.90
N LYS A 105 -28.27 0.34 -9.92
CA LYS A 105 -29.44 1.26 -9.97
C LYS A 105 -29.20 2.48 -10.83
N LYS A 106 -27.94 2.95 -10.90
CA LYS A 106 -27.54 4.13 -11.67
C LYS A 106 -26.37 3.79 -12.60
N LYS A 107 -26.39 4.38 -13.80
CA LYS A 107 -25.28 4.24 -14.73
C LYS A 107 -24.21 5.28 -14.43
N PHE A 108 -23.04 4.82 -14.05
CA PHE A 108 -21.82 5.60 -13.96
C PHE A 108 -20.89 5.23 -15.13
N ASP A 109 -20.04 6.16 -15.56
CA ASP A 109 -19.05 5.96 -16.61
C ASP A 109 -17.61 6.14 -16.13
N LEU A 110 -17.45 6.67 -14.90
CA LEU A 110 -16.14 6.86 -14.28
C LEU A 110 -16.23 6.61 -12.76
N VAL A 111 -15.22 5.95 -12.22
CA VAL A 111 -15.05 5.76 -10.78
C VAL A 111 -13.86 6.59 -10.30
N ILE A 112 -14.00 7.27 -9.17
CA ILE A 112 -12.89 7.93 -8.48
C ILE A 112 -12.76 7.32 -7.08
N GLY A 113 -11.57 6.84 -6.73
CA GLY A 113 -11.23 6.41 -5.38
C GLY A 113 -10.39 7.48 -4.69
N LEU A 114 -10.85 8.00 -3.55
CA LEU A 114 -10.13 8.99 -2.74
C LEU A 114 -9.95 8.46 -1.33
N GLY A 115 -8.72 8.34 -0.84
CA GLY A 115 -8.47 7.89 0.52
C GLY A 115 -7.26 6.98 0.67
N GLY A 116 -7.25 6.17 1.70
CA GLY A 116 -6.27 5.10 1.89
C GLY A 116 -6.51 3.90 0.97
N GLY A 117 -5.76 2.82 1.19
CA GLY A 117 -5.89 1.57 0.42
C GLY A 117 -7.33 1.07 0.35
N SER A 118 -8.06 1.08 1.47
CA SER A 118 -9.44 0.58 1.56
C SER A 118 -10.40 1.31 0.61
N SER A 119 -10.36 2.63 0.58
CA SER A 119 -11.21 3.43 -0.33
C SER A 119 -10.85 3.18 -1.79
N MET A 120 -9.56 3.06 -2.10
CA MET A 120 -9.09 2.77 -3.47
C MET A 120 -9.41 1.34 -3.91
N ASP A 121 -9.32 0.37 -3.00
CA ASP A 121 -9.65 -1.04 -3.29
C ASP A 121 -11.15 -1.21 -3.54
N MET A 122 -12.00 -0.54 -2.74
CA MET A 122 -13.45 -0.48 -3.00
C MET A 122 -13.78 0.21 -4.33
N ALA A 123 -13.05 1.27 -4.71
CA ALA A 123 -13.22 1.91 -6.01
C ALA A 123 -12.83 0.97 -7.17
N LYS A 124 -11.75 0.20 -7.04
CA LYS A 124 -11.36 -0.82 -8.02
C LYS A 124 -12.45 -1.88 -8.16
N LEU A 125 -12.90 -2.46 -7.05
CA LEU A 125 -13.97 -3.46 -7.06
C LEU A 125 -15.26 -2.90 -7.66
N THR A 126 -15.66 -1.67 -7.27
CA THR A 126 -16.80 -0.96 -7.85
C THR A 126 -16.70 -0.84 -9.37
N SER A 127 -15.53 -0.46 -9.88
CA SER A 127 -15.30 -0.32 -11.32
C SER A 127 -15.45 -1.63 -12.08
N LEU A 128 -15.08 -2.75 -11.47
CA LEU A 128 -15.19 -4.10 -12.02
C LEU A 128 -16.64 -4.61 -12.01
N VAL A 129 -17.32 -4.53 -10.87
CA VAL A 129 -18.69 -5.03 -10.74
C VAL A 129 -19.71 -4.16 -11.48
N ALA A 130 -19.38 -2.94 -11.83
CA ALA A 130 -20.25 -2.09 -12.68
C ALA A 130 -20.41 -2.64 -14.11
N THR A 131 -19.42 -3.36 -14.62
CA THR A 131 -19.40 -3.90 -16.00
C THR A 131 -19.56 -5.42 -16.07
N ASN A 132 -19.25 -6.11 -14.97
CA ASN A 132 -19.35 -7.57 -14.86
C ASN A 132 -20.64 -7.94 -14.10
N GLU A 133 -21.18 -9.14 -14.37
CA GLU A 133 -22.49 -9.56 -13.80
C GLU A 133 -22.37 -10.14 -12.40
N GLN A 134 -21.18 -10.62 -12.04
CA GLN A 134 -20.94 -11.25 -10.73
C GLN A 134 -21.10 -10.25 -9.61
N ALA A 135 -21.67 -10.72 -8.50
CA ALA A 135 -21.68 -10.00 -7.23
C ALA A 135 -20.22 -9.91 -6.66
N PRO A 136 -19.92 -8.92 -5.80
CA PRO A 136 -18.57 -8.70 -5.27
C PRO A 136 -17.93 -9.96 -4.68
N PHE A 137 -18.64 -10.66 -3.80
CA PHE A 137 -18.13 -11.89 -3.17
C PHE A 137 -17.85 -13.00 -4.19
N GLU A 138 -18.73 -13.18 -5.17
CA GLU A 138 -18.52 -14.18 -6.22
C GLU A 138 -17.30 -13.86 -7.07
N MET A 139 -17.11 -12.62 -7.46
CA MET A 139 -15.94 -12.17 -8.22
C MET A 139 -14.66 -12.40 -7.45
N MET A 140 -14.60 -11.98 -6.18
CA MET A 140 -13.40 -12.10 -5.33
C MET A 140 -13.07 -13.56 -5.00
N SER A 141 -14.07 -14.40 -4.72
CA SER A 141 -13.88 -15.81 -4.37
C SER A 141 -13.47 -16.67 -5.57
N LYS A 142 -14.09 -16.45 -6.74
CA LYS A 142 -13.76 -17.16 -7.98
C LYS A 142 -12.56 -16.57 -8.73
N LYS A 143 -12.15 -15.33 -8.40
CA LYS A 143 -11.06 -14.59 -9.06
C LYS A 143 -11.24 -14.46 -10.58
N VAL A 144 -12.47 -14.23 -11.04
CA VAL A 144 -12.81 -14.16 -12.46
C VAL A 144 -13.34 -12.78 -12.81
N VAL A 145 -12.70 -12.13 -13.79
CA VAL A 145 -13.15 -10.90 -14.44
C VAL A 145 -13.23 -11.16 -15.93
N THR A 146 -14.40 -10.97 -16.52
CA THR A 146 -14.65 -11.31 -17.93
C THR A 146 -14.71 -10.10 -18.85
N LYS A 147 -15.02 -8.91 -18.31
CA LYS A 147 -15.17 -7.66 -19.07
C LYS A 147 -14.24 -6.58 -18.49
N PRO A 148 -13.73 -5.66 -19.31
CA PRO A 148 -13.02 -4.49 -18.83
C PRO A 148 -13.83 -3.72 -17.78
N ALA A 149 -13.15 -3.15 -16.77
CA ALA A 149 -13.77 -2.31 -15.76
C ALA A 149 -14.21 -0.95 -16.32
N LEU A 150 -15.02 -0.20 -15.57
CA LEU A 150 -15.15 1.24 -15.80
C LEU A 150 -13.79 1.90 -15.61
N LYS A 151 -13.54 2.98 -16.38
CA LYS A 151 -12.36 3.82 -16.16
C LYS A 151 -12.34 4.36 -14.74
N LYS A 152 -11.15 4.55 -14.20
CA LYS A 152 -11.00 5.02 -12.82
C LYS A 152 -9.79 5.93 -12.63
N ILE A 153 -9.94 6.88 -11.70
CA ILE A 153 -8.85 7.70 -11.15
C ILE A 153 -8.71 7.32 -9.68
N LEU A 154 -7.49 7.06 -9.22
CA LEU A 154 -7.22 6.75 -7.83
C LEU A 154 -6.33 7.85 -7.21
N ILE A 155 -6.70 8.28 -6.01
CA ILE A 155 -6.14 9.45 -5.33
C ILE A 155 -5.79 9.04 -3.90
N PRO A 156 -4.53 8.66 -3.63
CA PRO A 156 -4.11 8.29 -2.29
C PRO A 156 -4.05 9.50 -1.36
N THR A 157 -4.47 9.30 -0.12
CA THR A 157 -4.29 10.25 0.98
C THR A 157 -3.34 9.71 2.04
N THR A 158 -2.73 8.55 1.77
CA THR A 158 -1.71 7.90 2.60
C THR A 158 -0.48 7.58 1.76
N SER A 159 0.71 7.64 2.37
CA SER A 159 1.97 7.21 1.73
C SER A 159 2.32 5.82 2.23
N GLY A 160 1.70 4.79 1.63
CA GLY A 160 1.85 3.42 2.13
C GLY A 160 1.48 2.36 1.11
N THR A 161 0.20 2.03 1.02
CA THR A 161 -0.29 0.88 0.26
C THR A 161 0.02 0.90 -1.23
N GLY A 162 0.21 2.09 -1.83
CA GLY A 162 0.41 2.21 -3.28
C GLY A 162 -0.74 1.65 -4.13
N SER A 163 -1.95 1.52 -3.54
CA SER A 163 -3.09 0.94 -4.24
C SER A 163 -3.43 1.70 -5.53
N GLU A 164 -3.11 2.98 -5.63
CA GLU A 164 -3.30 3.80 -6.82
C GLU A 164 -2.52 3.32 -8.04
N VAL A 165 -1.40 2.63 -7.82
CA VAL A 165 -0.50 2.13 -8.88
C VAL A 165 -0.48 0.60 -8.97
N SER A 166 -1.39 -0.08 -8.28
CA SER A 166 -1.46 -1.54 -8.19
C SER A 166 -2.73 -2.10 -8.85
N MET A 167 -2.61 -3.31 -9.40
CA MET A 167 -3.77 -4.08 -9.86
C MET A 167 -4.46 -4.89 -8.76
N PHE A 168 -3.87 -4.92 -7.58
CA PHE A 168 -4.34 -5.71 -6.45
C PHE A 168 -5.36 -4.94 -5.63
N PHE A 169 -6.29 -5.67 -5.03
CA PHE A 169 -7.29 -5.15 -4.10
C PHE A 169 -7.74 -6.24 -3.13
N VAL A 170 -8.19 -5.81 -1.96
CA VAL A 170 -8.56 -6.69 -0.85
C VAL A 170 -9.98 -6.33 -0.40
N ALA A 171 -10.75 -7.34 0.02
CA ALA A 171 -11.97 -7.16 0.77
C ALA A 171 -12.09 -8.25 1.83
N SER A 172 -12.68 -7.93 2.98
CA SER A 172 -12.89 -8.85 4.09
C SER A 172 -14.32 -9.36 4.13
N ALA A 173 -14.51 -10.66 4.36
CA ALA A 173 -15.80 -11.27 4.67
C ALA A 173 -15.68 -12.06 5.97
N GLY A 174 -16.30 -11.56 7.03
CA GLY A 174 -16.06 -12.06 8.39
C GLY A 174 -14.60 -11.90 8.80
N LYS A 175 -13.93 -13.01 9.16
CA LYS A 175 -12.50 -13.03 9.52
C LYS A 175 -11.58 -13.29 8.33
N ASP A 176 -12.12 -13.62 7.18
CA ASP A 176 -11.33 -13.99 6.00
C ASP A 176 -11.06 -12.79 5.10
N LYS A 177 -9.79 -12.66 4.68
CA LYS A 177 -9.37 -11.67 3.68
C LYS A 177 -9.32 -12.31 2.29
N TYR A 178 -10.02 -11.71 1.35
CA TYR A 178 -10.02 -12.07 -0.05
C TYR A 178 -9.13 -11.10 -0.81
N PHE A 179 -8.08 -11.65 -1.39
CA PHE A 179 -7.12 -10.91 -2.21
C PHE A 179 -7.35 -11.27 -3.68
N MET A 180 -7.41 -10.25 -4.52
CA MET A 180 -7.54 -10.42 -5.96
C MET A 180 -6.63 -9.44 -6.70
N GLY A 181 -6.15 -9.86 -7.88
CA GLY A 181 -5.47 -9.01 -8.85
C GLY A 181 -6.11 -9.15 -10.23
N SER A 182 -6.27 -8.04 -10.93
CA SER A 182 -6.76 -8.02 -12.31
C SER A 182 -6.11 -6.88 -13.08
N PRO A 183 -5.64 -7.08 -14.32
CA PRO A 183 -5.18 -5.98 -15.16
C PRO A 183 -6.24 -4.88 -15.34
N TYR A 184 -7.52 -5.23 -15.29
CA TYR A 184 -8.62 -4.26 -15.37
C TYR A 184 -8.81 -3.44 -14.09
N ALA A 185 -8.16 -3.79 -12.98
CA ALA A 185 -8.21 -3.04 -11.73
C ALA A 185 -7.21 -1.88 -11.68
N TYR A 186 -6.24 -1.83 -12.58
CA TYR A 186 -5.35 -0.67 -12.66
C TYR A 186 -6.13 0.61 -12.92
N ALA A 187 -5.70 1.70 -12.30
CA ALA A 187 -6.21 3.04 -12.62
C ALA A 187 -5.74 3.50 -14.01
N GLU A 188 -6.58 4.21 -14.73
CA GLU A 188 -6.15 4.95 -15.91
C GLU A 188 -5.22 6.10 -15.50
N ILE A 189 -5.49 6.73 -14.36
CA ILE A 189 -4.66 7.80 -13.80
C ILE A 189 -4.59 7.64 -12.28
N ALA A 190 -3.39 7.67 -11.74
CA ALA A 190 -3.13 7.90 -10.32
C ALA A 190 -2.81 9.40 -10.12
N ILE A 191 -3.50 10.07 -9.19
CA ILE A 191 -3.20 11.45 -8.81
C ILE A 191 -2.59 11.42 -7.41
N VAL A 192 -1.29 11.56 -7.33
CA VAL A 192 -0.54 11.51 -6.07
C VAL A 192 -0.18 12.93 -5.66
N ASP A 193 -1.00 13.49 -4.77
CA ASP A 193 -0.80 14.82 -4.18
C ASP A 193 -0.28 14.67 -2.74
N PRO A 194 1.01 14.92 -2.48
CA PRO A 194 1.57 14.81 -1.14
C PRO A 194 0.88 15.69 -0.10
N GLY A 195 0.24 16.78 -0.52
CA GLY A 195 -0.52 17.67 0.36
C GLY A 195 -1.71 17.00 1.04
N LEU A 196 -2.30 15.98 0.41
CA LEU A 196 -3.39 15.21 1.01
C LEU A 196 -2.94 14.35 2.20
N THR A 197 -1.64 14.12 2.35
CA THR A 197 -1.06 13.31 3.43
C THR A 197 -0.76 14.12 4.70
N LEU A 198 -0.88 15.46 4.65
CA LEU A 198 -0.60 16.33 5.79
C LEU A 198 -1.53 16.11 6.99
N SER A 199 -2.73 15.61 6.74
CA SER A 199 -3.72 15.26 7.77
C SER A 199 -3.45 13.93 8.49
N MET A 200 -2.50 13.11 8.00
CA MET A 200 -2.21 11.81 8.62
C MET A 200 -1.60 11.96 10.02
N PRO A 201 -2.20 11.30 11.04
CA PRO A 201 -1.59 11.23 12.38
C PRO A 201 -0.25 10.46 12.35
N PRO A 202 0.64 10.68 13.32
CA PRO A 202 1.94 9.99 13.41
C PRO A 202 1.84 8.47 13.33
N LYS A 203 0.87 7.85 14.03
CA LYS A 203 0.67 6.38 14.01
C LYS A 203 0.32 5.86 12.62
N ILE A 204 -0.52 6.57 11.88
CA ILE A 204 -0.88 6.19 10.51
C ILE A 204 0.32 6.40 9.58
N THR A 205 1.03 7.54 9.72
CA THR A 205 2.25 7.82 8.96
C THR A 205 3.28 6.70 9.13
N ALA A 206 3.55 6.29 10.38
CA ALA A 206 4.51 5.23 10.71
C ALA A 206 4.08 3.89 10.07
N SER A 207 2.84 3.45 10.34
CA SER A 207 2.39 2.15 9.86
C SER A 207 2.33 2.06 8.34
N THR A 208 1.83 3.09 7.66
CA THR A 208 1.78 3.09 6.19
C THR A 208 3.16 3.24 5.57
N GLY A 209 4.06 4.02 6.17
CA GLY A 209 5.43 4.15 5.69
C GLY A 209 6.25 2.85 5.83
N ILE A 210 6.05 2.10 6.92
CA ILE A 210 6.66 0.77 7.07
C ILE A 210 6.03 -0.26 6.13
N ASP A 211 4.73 -0.15 5.82
CA ASP A 211 4.10 -0.94 4.76
C ASP A 211 4.79 -0.72 3.40
N ALA A 212 4.99 0.55 3.02
CA ALA A 212 5.74 0.90 1.82
C ALA A 212 7.19 0.37 1.82
N LEU A 213 7.88 0.43 2.97
CA LEU A 213 9.21 -0.17 3.11
C LEU A 213 9.15 -1.68 2.88
N SER A 214 8.14 -2.35 3.44
CA SER A 214 7.95 -3.80 3.26
C SER A 214 7.73 -4.15 1.78
N HIS A 215 6.98 -3.33 1.04
CA HIS A 215 6.80 -3.51 -0.41
C HIS A 215 8.14 -3.49 -1.15
N ALA A 216 8.97 -2.49 -0.91
CA ALA A 216 10.25 -2.35 -1.58
C ALA A 216 11.24 -3.46 -1.18
N VAL A 217 11.36 -3.75 0.12
CA VAL A 217 12.27 -4.79 0.64
C VAL A 217 11.86 -6.17 0.14
N GLU A 218 10.58 -6.54 0.23
CA GLU A 218 10.11 -7.83 -0.27
C GLU A 218 10.25 -7.96 -1.78
N SER A 219 10.03 -6.88 -2.53
CA SER A 219 10.27 -6.87 -3.98
C SER A 219 11.72 -7.19 -4.31
N LEU A 220 12.67 -6.54 -3.64
CA LEU A 220 14.11 -6.76 -3.86
C LEU A 220 14.54 -8.18 -3.47
N MET A 221 13.97 -8.75 -2.39
CA MET A 221 14.28 -10.12 -1.95
C MET A 221 13.70 -11.20 -2.85
N ASN A 222 12.68 -10.91 -3.66
CA ASN A 222 11.85 -11.87 -4.37
C ASN A 222 12.60 -12.67 -5.44
N LYS A 223 12.21 -13.93 -5.67
CA LYS A 223 12.71 -14.73 -6.81
C LYS A 223 12.42 -14.13 -8.18
N LEU A 224 11.32 -13.36 -8.29
CA LEU A 224 10.92 -12.67 -9.52
C LEU A 224 11.57 -11.29 -9.67
N ALA A 225 12.44 -10.90 -8.73
CA ALA A 225 13.19 -9.66 -8.78
C ALA A 225 14.07 -9.60 -10.04
N ASN A 226 14.14 -8.44 -10.64
CA ASN A 226 14.94 -8.18 -11.84
C ASN A 226 15.45 -6.74 -11.82
N PRO A 227 16.43 -6.36 -12.65
CA PRO A 227 17.07 -5.05 -12.58
C PRO A 227 16.10 -3.86 -12.65
N PHE A 228 14.99 -3.98 -13.35
CA PHE A 228 13.99 -2.91 -13.44
C PHE A 228 13.29 -2.70 -12.08
N TYR A 229 12.74 -3.77 -11.49
CA TYR A 229 12.08 -3.70 -10.19
C TYR A 229 13.05 -3.43 -9.05
N ASP A 230 14.28 -3.97 -9.13
CA ASP A 230 15.36 -3.70 -8.18
C ASP A 230 15.69 -2.20 -8.08
N SER A 231 15.76 -1.52 -9.23
CA SER A 231 16.04 -0.07 -9.27
C SER A 231 14.94 0.74 -8.58
N LEU A 232 13.68 0.38 -8.79
CA LEU A 232 12.54 1.03 -8.12
C LEU A 232 12.52 0.71 -6.61
N ALA A 233 12.77 -0.55 -6.24
CA ALA A 233 12.82 -0.98 -4.85
C ALA A 233 13.93 -0.25 -4.07
N ILE A 234 15.14 -0.18 -4.62
CA ILE A 234 16.27 0.54 -4.01
C ILE A 234 15.92 2.01 -3.80
N GLY A 235 15.40 2.69 -4.83
CA GLY A 235 14.97 4.09 -4.71
C GLY A 235 13.85 4.28 -3.68
N GLY A 236 12.91 3.34 -3.59
CA GLY A 236 11.85 3.35 -2.57
C GLY A 236 12.40 3.20 -1.15
N ILE A 237 13.33 2.25 -0.94
CA ILE A 237 13.99 2.04 0.35
C ILE A 237 14.75 3.30 0.78
N GLU A 238 15.53 3.90 -0.13
CA GLU A 238 16.32 5.10 0.14
C GLU A 238 15.43 6.27 0.61
N LEU A 239 14.37 6.58 -0.13
CA LEU A 239 13.45 7.66 0.20
C LEU A 239 12.74 7.40 1.54
N ILE A 240 12.23 6.20 1.76
CA ILE A 240 11.50 5.86 2.98
C ILE A 240 12.43 5.88 4.20
N ALA A 241 13.63 5.31 4.09
CA ALA A 241 14.61 5.30 5.18
C ALA A 241 15.01 6.72 5.61
N GLN A 242 15.16 7.62 4.64
CA GLN A 242 15.55 9.01 4.88
C GLN A 242 14.43 9.85 5.48
N TYR A 243 13.18 9.67 5.02
CA TYR A 243 12.12 10.62 5.31
C TYR A 243 11.04 10.13 6.28
N LEU A 244 10.92 8.82 6.56
CA LEU A 244 9.85 8.28 7.39
C LEU A 244 9.87 8.83 8.83
N ARG A 245 11.05 8.91 9.46
CA ARG A 245 11.19 9.49 10.81
C ARG A 245 10.70 10.95 10.83
N ARG A 246 11.15 11.74 9.85
CA ARG A 246 10.77 13.15 9.72
C ARG A 246 9.25 13.29 9.53
N ALA A 247 8.67 12.55 8.58
CA ALA A 247 7.23 12.58 8.32
C ALA A 247 6.39 12.13 9.52
N THR A 248 6.89 11.17 10.32
CA THR A 248 6.21 10.64 11.50
C THR A 248 6.19 11.65 12.64
N PHE A 249 7.32 12.29 12.94
CA PHE A 249 7.44 13.20 14.09
C PHE A 249 7.12 14.66 13.75
N ASN A 250 7.15 15.03 12.47
CA ASN A 250 6.71 16.31 11.98
C ASN A 250 5.80 16.13 10.75
N GLY A 251 4.52 15.88 11.01
CA GLY A 251 3.52 15.64 9.95
C GLY A 251 3.32 16.84 8.99
N GLN A 252 3.81 18.03 9.32
CA GLN A 252 3.75 19.23 8.47
C GLN A 252 5.04 19.46 7.66
N ASP A 253 6.01 18.54 7.72
CA ASP A 253 7.20 18.58 6.89
C ASP A 253 6.86 18.23 5.43
N LEU A 254 6.65 19.26 4.61
CA LEU A 254 6.25 19.10 3.21
C LEU A 254 7.25 18.31 2.39
N GLU A 255 8.55 18.47 2.66
CA GLU A 255 9.58 17.71 1.97
C GLU A 255 9.49 16.22 2.32
N ALA A 256 9.35 15.91 3.61
CA ALA A 256 9.19 14.52 4.05
C ALA A 256 7.90 13.89 3.49
N ARG A 257 6.78 14.61 3.47
CA ARG A 257 5.53 14.12 2.84
C ARG A 257 5.69 13.86 1.34
N TYR A 258 6.39 14.78 0.63
CA TYR A 258 6.65 14.63 -0.80
C TYR A 258 7.44 13.34 -1.09
N TYR A 259 8.57 13.15 -0.41
CA TYR A 259 9.41 11.98 -0.65
C TYR A 259 8.83 10.68 -0.10
N MET A 260 8.06 10.72 0.98
CA MET A 260 7.31 9.55 1.43
C MET A 260 6.25 9.10 0.42
N SER A 261 5.52 10.05 -0.19
CA SER A 261 4.56 9.72 -1.24
C SER A 261 5.25 9.14 -2.49
N MET A 262 6.38 9.71 -2.90
CA MET A 262 7.19 9.19 -4.00
C MET A 262 7.71 7.78 -3.68
N GLY A 263 8.31 7.60 -2.50
CA GLY A 263 8.85 6.33 -2.05
C GLY A 263 7.79 5.22 -2.02
N ALA A 264 6.60 5.52 -1.48
CA ALA A 264 5.48 4.57 -1.43
C ALA A 264 4.99 4.17 -2.83
N THR A 265 4.85 5.14 -3.73
CA THR A 265 4.41 4.89 -5.12
C THR A 265 5.40 3.98 -5.86
N ILE A 266 6.71 4.28 -5.84
CA ILE A 266 7.71 3.47 -6.56
C ILE A 266 7.93 2.11 -5.90
N ALA A 267 7.81 2.01 -4.57
CA ALA A 267 7.87 0.74 -3.83
C ALA A 267 6.76 -0.22 -4.29
N MET A 268 5.51 0.27 -4.41
CA MET A 268 4.42 -0.58 -4.86
C MET A 268 4.52 -0.92 -6.35
N ILE A 269 4.98 -0.02 -7.21
CA ILE A 269 5.23 -0.36 -8.62
C ILE A 269 6.22 -1.53 -8.70
N SER A 270 7.28 -1.51 -7.91
CA SER A 270 8.25 -2.60 -7.82
C SER A 270 7.60 -3.91 -7.36
N MET A 271 6.81 -3.88 -6.28
CA MET A 271 6.15 -5.07 -5.74
C MET A 271 5.04 -5.60 -6.63
N THR A 272 4.37 -4.76 -7.40
CA THR A 272 3.31 -5.20 -8.31
C THR A 272 3.85 -6.18 -9.37
N GLY A 273 5.10 -6.05 -9.76
CA GLY A 273 5.75 -6.96 -10.71
C GLY A 273 6.34 -8.22 -10.08
N THR A 274 6.60 -8.24 -8.78
CA THR A 274 7.26 -9.36 -8.08
C THR A 274 6.33 -10.12 -7.14
N GLY A 275 5.36 -9.42 -6.54
CA GLY A 275 4.47 -9.95 -5.51
C GLY A 275 5.08 -9.91 -4.10
N GLY A 276 4.22 -9.99 -3.08
CA GLY A 276 4.62 -10.00 -1.68
C GLY A 276 5.18 -11.33 -1.20
N LEU A 277 5.93 -11.29 -0.10
CA LEU A 277 6.53 -12.44 0.56
C LEU A 277 5.87 -12.72 1.93
N TYR A 278 6.63 -13.30 2.85
CA TYR A 278 6.09 -13.77 4.13
C TYR A 278 5.68 -12.67 5.10
N SER A 279 6.24 -11.43 5.01
CA SER A 279 5.77 -10.34 5.87
C SER A 279 4.30 -10.02 5.62
N HIS A 280 3.87 -10.05 4.36
CA HIS A 280 2.46 -9.90 3.98
C HIS A 280 1.60 -11.09 4.42
N SER A 281 2.10 -12.33 4.32
CA SER A 281 1.38 -13.52 4.81
C SER A 281 1.15 -13.45 6.31
N ILE A 282 2.18 -13.08 7.06
CA ILE A 282 2.13 -12.93 8.50
C ILE A 282 1.14 -11.83 8.89
N SER A 283 1.16 -10.68 8.20
CA SER A 283 0.19 -9.60 8.44
C SER A 283 -1.27 -10.09 8.31
N TYR A 284 -1.58 -10.93 7.33
CA TYR A 284 -2.92 -11.51 7.19
C TYR A 284 -3.25 -12.44 8.36
N VAL A 285 -2.30 -13.26 8.80
CA VAL A 285 -2.49 -14.15 9.96
C VAL A 285 -2.75 -13.35 11.22
N LEU A 286 -1.94 -12.34 11.51
CA LEU A 286 -2.11 -11.51 12.71
C LEU A 286 -3.49 -10.85 12.77
N ALA A 287 -3.98 -10.36 11.64
CA ALA A 287 -5.30 -9.74 11.53
C ALA A 287 -6.47 -10.71 11.79
N MET A 288 -6.26 -12.03 11.66
CA MET A 288 -7.29 -13.04 12.00
C MET A 288 -7.47 -13.23 13.51
N TYR A 289 -6.45 -12.91 14.31
CA TYR A 289 -6.45 -13.08 15.77
C TYR A 289 -6.90 -11.83 16.50
N GLN A 290 -6.46 -10.67 16.04
CA GLN A 290 -6.88 -9.39 16.59
C GLN A 290 -6.82 -8.29 15.53
N PRO A 291 -7.64 -7.22 15.64
CA PRO A 291 -7.59 -6.10 14.71
C PRO A 291 -6.18 -5.51 14.62
N THR A 292 -5.49 -5.75 13.53
CA THR A 292 -4.12 -5.30 13.29
C THR A 292 -4.07 -4.56 11.96
N ALA A 293 -3.67 -3.29 11.99
CA ALA A 293 -3.45 -2.54 10.75
C ALA A 293 -2.38 -3.24 9.89
N HIS A 294 -2.63 -3.32 8.58
CA HIS A 294 -1.81 -4.10 7.66
C HIS A 294 -0.32 -3.77 7.75
N GLY A 295 0.05 -2.50 7.70
CA GLY A 295 1.44 -2.06 7.81
C GLY A 295 2.10 -2.35 9.16
N ILE A 296 1.32 -2.48 10.26
CA ILE A 296 1.86 -2.95 11.55
C ILE A 296 2.24 -4.43 11.45
N GLY A 297 1.37 -5.25 10.87
CA GLY A 297 1.63 -6.68 10.69
C GLY A 297 2.82 -6.96 9.75
N CYS A 298 2.93 -6.20 8.65
CA CYS A 298 4.10 -6.28 7.75
C CYS A 298 5.38 -5.84 8.48
N GLY A 299 5.32 -4.72 9.20
CA GLY A 299 6.47 -4.13 9.89
C GLY A 299 7.04 -5.05 10.96
N VAL A 300 6.21 -5.55 11.89
CA VAL A 300 6.69 -6.41 12.98
C VAL A 300 7.38 -7.67 12.45
N SER A 301 7.00 -8.17 11.28
CA SER A 301 7.55 -9.40 10.70
C SER A 301 8.73 -9.18 9.75
N LEU A 302 8.88 -7.98 9.17
CA LEU A 302 9.86 -7.70 8.13
C LEU A 302 11.31 -8.05 8.51
N PRO A 303 11.87 -7.57 9.65
CA PRO A 303 13.26 -7.86 9.99
C PRO A 303 13.51 -9.36 10.22
N TYR A 304 12.52 -10.11 10.71
CA TYR A 304 12.64 -11.56 10.91
C TYR A 304 12.60 -12.33 9.60
N THR A 305 11.75 -11.94 8.66
CA THR A 305 11.73 -12.55 7.31
C THR A 305 12.97 -12.22 6.51
N MET A 306 13.55 -11.03 6.70
CA MET A 306 14.87 -10.68 6.15
C MET A 306 15.98 -11.57 6.73
N ALA A 307 16.02 -11.73 8.05
CA ALA A 307 17.00 -12.59 8.72
C ALA A 307 16.88 -14.06 8.28
N PHE A 308 15.66 -14.58 8.16
CA PHE A 308 15.39 -15.92 7.61
C PHE A 308 15.96 -16.09 6.19
N ASN A 309 15.83 -15.10 5.35
CA ASN A 309 16.27 -15.16 3.96
C ASN A 309 17.78 -14.85 3.79
N LEU A 310 18.43 -14.23 4.77
CA LEU A 310 19.82 -13.77 4.71
C LEU A 310 20.80 -14.82 4.13
N PRO A 311 20.78 -16.10 4.54
CA PRO A 311 21.76 -17.07 4.06
C PRO A 311 21.76 -17.30 2.54
N VAL A 312 20.68 -16.96 1.83
CA VAL A 312 20.53 -17.22 0.39
C VAL A 312 20.51 -15.95 -0.46
N ILE A 313 20.43 -14.75 0.16
CA ILE A 313 20.35 -13.47 -0.55
C ILE A 313 21.24 -12.38 0.06
N GLU A 314 22.40 -12.75 0.61
CA GLU A 314 23.34 -11.82 1.27
C GLU A 314 23.59 -10.54 0.45
N ASN A 315 23.83 -10.68 -0.86
CA ASN A 315 24.09 -9.55 -1.75
C ASN A 315 22.87 -8.61 -1.89
N LYS A 316 21.65 -9.16 -1.92
CA LYS A 316 20.43 -8.35 -2.00
C LYS A 316 20.21 -7.56 -0.71
N LEU A 317 20.42 -8.19 0.45
CA LEU A 317 20.33 -7.50 1.73
C LEU A 317 21.44 -6.45 1.90
N ALA A 318 22.64 -6.69 1.39
CA ALA A 318 23.69 -5.66 1.36
C ALA A 318 23.29 -4.42 0.55
N LEU A 319 22.50 -4.58 -0.54
CA LEU A 319 21.96 -3.44 -1.28
C LEU A 319 20.93 -2.67 -0.44
N ILE A 320 20.13 -3.36 0.38
CA ILE A 320 19.18 -2.71 1.32
C ILE A 320 19.95 -1.86 2.34
N ALA A 321 21.02 -2.41 2.97
CA ALA A 321 21.82 -1.64 3.91
C ALA A 321 22.36 -0.36 3.28
N ARG A 322 22.89 -0.46 2.06
CA ARG A 322 23.41 0.68 1.31
C ARG A 322 22.34 1.70 1.00
N ALA A 323 21.16 1.26 0.53
CA ALA A 323 20.03 2.15 0.24
C ALA A 323 19.51 2.87 1.51
N MET A 324 19.64 2.24 2.68
CA MET A 324 19.32 2.86 3.97
C MET A 324 20.44 3.78 4.50
N GLY A 325 21.56 3.92 3.79
CA GLY A 325 22.65 4.85 4.11
C GLY A 325 23.85 4.23 4.83
N GLU A 326 23.96 2.89 4.92
CA GLU A 326 25.12 2.22 5.51
C GLU A 326 26.33 2.23 4.57
N HIS A 327 27.50 2.49 5.12
CA HIS A 327 28.78 2.37 4.41
C HIS A 327 29.23 0.90 4.38
N THR A 328 28.96 0.23 3.28
CA THR A 328 29.16 -1.23 3.16
C THR A 328 30.49 -1.64 2.51
N GLU A 329 31.36 -0.70 2.12
CA GLU A 329 32.58 -0.94 1.34
C GLU A 329 33.59 -1.83 2.06
N SER A 330 33.64 -1.77 3.40
CA SER A 330 34.51 -2.58 4.24
C SER A 330 33.88 -3.86 4.79
N LEU A 331 32.61 -4.10 4.48
CA LEU A 331 31.83 -5.23 5.01
C LEU A 331 31.78 -6.38 4.01
N SER A 332 31.77 -7.62 4.50
CA SER A 332 31.34 -8.75 3.68
C SER A 332 29.86 -8.62 3.35
N SER A 333 29.39 -9.25 2.26
CA SER A 333 27.95 -9.24 1.89
C SER A 333 27.06 -9.73 3.04
N ARG A 334 27.53 -10.76 3.77
CA ARG A 334 26.83 -11.28 4.94
C ARG A 334 26.74 -10.26 6.08
N ALA A 335 27.83 -9.58 6.42
CA ALA A 335 27.86 -8.56 7.45
C ALA A 335 26.99 -7.36 7.06
N ALA A 336 27.06 -6.90 5.82
CA ALA A 336 26.20 -5.85 5.30
C ALA A 336 24.72 -6.26 5.31
N GLY A 337 24.42 -7.52 4.98
CA GLY A 337 23.05 -8.07 5.05
C GLY A 337 22.52 -8.13 6.48
N GLN A 338 23.32 -8.51 7.47
CA GLN A 338 22.95 -8.44 8.88
C GLN A 338 22.68 -7.01 9.31
N ARG A 339 23.52 -6.07 8.86
CA ARG A 339 23.34 -4.65 9.13
C ARG A 339 22.01 -4.13 8.56
N ALA A 340 21.60 -4.58 7.37
CA ALA A 340 20.28 -4.22 6.80
C ALA A 340 19.13 -4.65 7.71
N VAL A 341 19.18 -5.87 8.27
CA VAL A 341 18.16 -6.38 9.19
C VAL A 341 18.07 -5.50 10.44
N GLU A 342 19.22 -5.15 11.04
CA GLU A 342 19.28 -4.26 12.20
C GLU A 342 18.72 -2.88 11.89
N MET A 343 19.10 -2.27 10.76
CA MET A 343 18.62 -0.94 10.36
C MET A 343 17.11 -0.89 10.14
N VAL A 344 16.53 -1.95 9.57
CA VAL A 344 15.07 -2.05 9.41
C VAL A 344 14.38 -2.19 10.78
N TYR A 345 14.92 -3.01 11.66
CA TYR A 345 14.42 -3.16 13.02
C TYR A 345 14.46 -1.82 13.78
N ASP A 346 15.61 -1.12 13.72
CA ASP A 346 15.80 0.17 14.37
C ASP A 346 14.82 1.22 13.82
N LEU A 347 14.63 1.27 12.49
CA LEU A 347 13.67 2.21 11.88
C LEU A 347 12.25 1.98 12.38
N ILE A 348 11.81 0.72 12.50
CA ILE A 348 10.49 0.35 13.03
C ILE A 348 10.35 0.80 14.48
N ALA A 349 11.35 0.52 15.32
CA ALA A 349 11.38 0.93 16.72
C ALA A 349 11.38 2.46 16.88
N ASP A 350 12.17 3.17 16.09
CA ASP A 350 12.29 4.63 16.13
C ASP A 350 10.96 5.33 15.86
N VAL A 351 10.19 4.83 14.87
CA VAL A 351 8.86 5.39 14.56
C VAL A 351 7.76 4.87 15.49
N LYS A 352 8.15 4.25 16.62
CA LYS A 352 7.25 3.77 17.70
C LYS A 352 6.27 2.70 17.23
N MET A 353 6.69 1.88 16.29
CA MET A 353 5.98 0.67 15.89
C MET A 353 6.43 -0.52 16.74
N PRO A 354 5.57 -1.51 17.00
CA PRO A 354 5.95 -2.71 17.74
C PRO A 354 6.98 -3.53 16.97
N VAL A 355 7.92 -4.12 17.69
CA VAL A 355 8.98 -4.98 17.14
C VAL A 355 8.84 -6.44 17.56
N SER A 356 7.81 -6.78 18.33
CA SER A 356 7.50 -8.16 18.73
C SER A 356 6.00 -8.42 18.82
N LEU A 357 5.60 -9.68 18.71
CA LEU A 357 4.20 -10.07 18.90
C LEU A 357 3.76 -9.89 20.35
N LYS A 358 4.69 -10.06 21.29
CA LYS A 358 4.42 -9.84 22.71
C LYS A 358 4.06 -8.38 23.02
N GLU A 359 4.77 -7.41 22.41
CA GLU A 359 4.41 -5.98 22.53
C GLU A 359 3.03 -5.67 21.95
N MET A 360 2.60 -6.42 20.95
CA MET A 360 1.28 -6.29 20.34
C MET A 360 0.16 -6.96 21.18
N GLY A 361 0.51 -7.70 22.25
CA GLY A 361 -0.44 -8.38 23.12
C GLY A 361 -0.90 -9.76 22.63
N PHE A 362 -0.23 -10.34 21.62
CA PHE A 362 -0.50 -11.73 21.22
C PHE A 362 -0.08 -12.71 22.30
N GLN A 363 -0.83 -13.80 22.43
CA GLN A 363 -0.53 -14.84 23.42
C GLN A 363 0.44 -15.85 22.83
N HIS A 364 1.37 -16.36 23.64
CA HIS A 364 2.35 -17.37 23.20
C HIS A 364 1.67 -18.66 22.74
N GLU A 365 0.57 -19.05 23.37
CA GLU A 365 -0.22 -20.25 23.05
C GLU A 365 -0.80 -20.25 21.62
N ASP A 366 -0.91 -19.08 20.98
CA ASP A 366 -1.40 -18.93 19.61
C ASP A 366 -0.30 -19.08 18.54
N VAL A 367 0.97 -19.02 18.94
CA VAL A 367 2.13 -18.97 18.04
C VAL A 367 2.20 -20.16 17.09
N ASP A 368 2.05 -21.37 17.60
CA ASP A 368 2.07 -22.61 16.76
C ASP A 368 0.98 -22.59 15.69
N LYS A 369 -0.24 -22.24 16.09
CA LYS A 369 -1.37 -22.16 15.17
C LYS A 369 -1.26 -21.03 14.16
N MET A 370 -0.72 -19.88 14.55
CA MET A 370 -0.42 -18.78 13.63
C MET A 370 0.60 -19.22 12.57
N ALA A 371 1.69 -19.89 12.98
CA ALA A 371 2.69 -20.41 12.06
C ALA A 371 2.10 -21.46 11.09
N GLU A 372 1.26 -22.35 11.57
CA GLU A 372 0.56 -23.33 10.73
C GLU A 372 -0.34 -22.65 9.69
N ILE A 373 -1.15 -21.66 10.08
CA ILE A 373 -2.01 -20.92 9.16
C ILE A 373 -1.16 -20.17 8.12
N CYS A 374 -0.05 -19.56 8.53
CA CYS A 374 0.84 -18.83 7.64
C CYS A 374 1.34 -19.72 6.48
N ILE A 375 1.86 -20.91 6.81
CA ILE A 375 2.46 -21.77 5.80
C ILE A 375 1.43 -22.54 4.97
N THR A 376 0.25 -22.84 5.52
CA THR A 376 -0.78 -23.62 4.82
C THR A 376 -1.75 -22.77 4.01
N LYS A 377 -2.21 -21.63 4.56
CA LYS A 377 -3.21 -20.77 3.90
C LYS A 377 -2.57 -19.68 3.04
N TYR A 378 -1.39 -19.21 3.42
CA TYR A 378 -0.71 -18.07 2.75
C TYR A 378 0.73 -18.40 2.33
N PRO A 379 1.00 -19.53 1.64
CA PRO A 379 2.35 -19.90 1.22
C PRO A 379 2.93 -18.93 0.20
N ARG A 380 4.27 -18.79 0.18
CA ARG A 380 4.98 -17.89 -0.74
C ARG A 380 6.03 -18.66 -1.56
N ALA A 381 5.61 -19.21 -2.68
CA ALA A 381 6.50 -19.94 -3.59
C ALA A 381 7.61 -19.06 -4.19
N ASN A 382 7.36 -17.74 -4.24
CA ASN A 382 8.30 -16.71 -4.72
C ASN A 382 9.29 -16.23 -3.63
N ASN A 383 9.18 -16.71 -2.38
CA ASN A 383 10.20 -16.43 -1.36
C ASN A 383 11.54 -17.07 -1.74
N PRO A 384 12.68 -16.36 -1.60
CA PRO A 384 13.98 -16.88 -2.06
C PRO A 384 14.38 -18.18 -1.36
N ARG A 385 14.13 -18.30 -0.07
CA ARG A 385 14.35 -19.52 0.71
C ARG A 385 13.02 -20.22 0.96
N PRO A 386 12.85 -21.50 0.54
CA PRO A 386 11.70 -22.29 0.96
C PRO A 386 11.60 -22.32 2.48
N MET A 387 10.39 -22.31 3.03
CA MET A 387 10.15 -22.32 4.47
C MET A 387 9.41 -23.59 4.84
N SER A 388 9.97 -24.39 5.75
CA SER A 388 9.27 -25.54 6.33
C SER A 388 8.31 -25.10 7.44
N LYS A 389 7.47 -26.03 7.93
CA LYS A 389 6.58 -25.76 9.06
C LYS A 389 7.36 -25.44 10.33
N GLU A 390 8.45 -26.17 10.58
CA GLU A 390 9.34 -25.98 11.73
C GLU A 390 10.06 -24.65 11.67
N GLU A 391 10.54 -24.26 10.50
CA GLU A 391 11.18 -22.96 10.29
C GLU A 391 10.19 -21.80 10.46
N CYS A 392 8.95 -21.95 9.99
CA CYS A 392 7.89 -20.98 10.19
C CYS A 392 7.57 -20.81 11.68
N LEU A 393 7.47 -21.91 12.43
CA LEU A 393 7.29 -21.86 13.87
C LEU A 393 8.46 -21.16 14.56
N ALA A 394 9.70 -21.49 14.22
CA ALA A 394 10.89 -20.82 14.78
C ALA A 394 10.89 -19.32 14.49
N LEU A 395 10.42 -18.90 13.30
CA LEU A 395 10.28 -17.49 12.95
C LEU A 395 9.22 -16.80 13.83
N PHE A 396 8.06 -17.40 14.02
CA PHE A 396 7.02 -16.84 14.90
C PHE A 396 7.45 -16.80 16.38
N GLU A 397 8.22 -17.80 16.87
CA GLU A 397 8.81 -17.77 18.21
C GLU A 397 9.81 -16.62 18.37
N ALA A 398 10.69 -16.42 17.39
CA ALA A 398 11.63 -15.30 17.38
C ALA A 398 10.89 -13.96 17.37
N MET A 399 9.81 -13.82 16.58
CA MET A 399 8.95 -12.65 16.55
C MET A 399 8.22 -12.42 17.88
N TRP A 400 7.76 -13.48 18.55
CA TRP A 400 7.09 -13.34 19.84
C TRP A 400 8.05 -12.82 20.91
N GLU A 401 9.28 -13.35 20.94
CA GLU A 401 10.31 -12.92 21.89
C GLU A 401 10.96 -11.56 21.54
N GLY A 402 10.84 -11.09 20.32
CA GLY A 402 11.57 -9.90 19.86
C GLY A 402 13.06 -10.16 19.59
N LYS A 403 13.47 -11.41 19.28
CA LYS A 403 14.87 -11.82 19.15
C LYS A 403 15.23 -12.34 17.76
N ILE A 404 15.74 -11.45 16.92
CA ILE A 404 16.18 -11.79 15.55
C ILE A 404 17.36 -12.78 15.54
N SER A 405 18.24 -12.75 16.54
CA SER A 405 19.44 -13.59 16.61
C SER A 405 19.19 -15.10 16.70
N ARG A 406 17.94 -15.53 16.75
CA ARG A 406 17.54 -16.95 16.75
C ARG A 406 17.30 -17.54 15.36
N LEU A 407 17.32 -16.73 14.31
CA LEU A 407 17.12 -17.12 12.92
C LEU A 407 18.42 -17.22 12.14
#